data_391bde81ace97e2c3280218794cca248
#
_entry.id   391bde81ace97e2c3280218794cca248
#
_cell.length_a   1.000
_cell.length_b   1.000
_cell.length_c   1.000
_cell.angle_alpha   90.00
_cell.angle_beta   90.00
_cell.angle_gamma   90.00
#
_symmetry.space_group_name_H-M   'P 1'
#
loop_
_entity.id
_entity.type
_entity.pdbx_description
1 polymer ?
#
loop_
_entity_poly.entity_id
_entity_poly.type
_entity_poly.pdbx_seq_one_letter_code
_entity_poly.pdbx_strand_id
1 'polypeptide(L)'
;MKTLELQYQDVYDLLHKACTRISPDVLYLMKNAAAKETNAEAKTFLETMVKNVALATETDKPVCQSPGFPTVWIRWGEAFQPNLTNLMSNITKSVQEATKAGYIRPSIVHPLTRFNPGDSSGRGVPNYELRYQPDLPYVEIIVSAKGCGAELPNVAKILTPATLGKNYSGLKKLVLDTITGNNGFMGA
;
A
#
# COMPACT_ATOMS: atom_id res chain seq x y z
N MET A 1 16.21 21.82 17.61
CA MET A 1 15.46 21.08 16.61
C MET A 1 16.41 20.12 15.90
N LYS A 2 16.11 18.84 15.83
CA LYS A 2 16.96 17.84 15.15
C LYS A 2 16.62 17.85 13.67
N THR A 3 17.62 17.93 12.80
CA THR A 3 17.41 17.74 11.35
C THR A 3 17.27 16.25 11.09
N LEU A 4 16.18 15.86 10.43
CA LEU A 4 16.01 14.49 9.98
C LEU A 4 16.63 14.35 8.58
N GLU A 5 17.63 13.49 8.48
CA GLU A 5 18.17 13.01 7.22
C GLU A 5 17.78 11.54 7.05
N LEU A 6 16.93 11.27 6.08
CA LEU A 6 16.56 9.91 5.72
C LEU A 6 17.49 9.41 4.64
N GLN A 7 18.09 8.25 4.84
CA GLN A 7 18.87 7.58 3.81
C GLN A 7 17.93 6.81 2.87
N TYR A 8 18.29 6.72 1.58
CA TYR A 8 17.47 5.99 0.63
C TYR A 8 17.33 4.51 1.01
N GLN A 9 18.32 3.93 1.66
CA GLN A 9 18.31 2.53 2.09
C GLN A 9 17.20 2.24 3.10
N ASP A 10 16.91 3.17 4.02
CA ASP A 10 15.84 3.00 5.01
C ASP A 10 14.47 2.84 4.34
N VAL A 11 14.20 3.62 3.32
CA VAL A 11 12.95 3.54 2.55
C VAL A 11 12.93 2.32 1.64
N TYR A 12 14.07 1.99 1.04
CA TYR A 12 14.20 0.79 0.21
C TYR A 12 13.88 -0.47 1.03
N ASP A 13 14.40 -0.58 2.25
CA ASP A 13 14.13 -1.72 3.13
C ASP A 13 12.66 -1.81 3.55
N LEU A 14 12.00 -0.66 3.74
CA LEU A 14 10.55 -0.63 3.99
C LEU A 14 9.75 -1.08 2.76
N LEU A 15 10.10 -0.59 1.57
CA LEU A 15 9.47 -1.00 0.30
C LEU A 15 9.67 -2.49 0.03
N HIS A 16 10.89 -2.98 0.23
CA HIS A 16 11.22 -4.39 0.11
C HIS A 16 10.33 -5.25 1.02
N LYS A 17 10.23 -4.88 2.32
CA LYS A 17 9.34 -5.58 3.25
C LYS A 17 7.87 -5.50 2.84
N ALA A 18 7.41 -4.32 2.40
CA ALA A 18 6.03 -4.14 1.96
C ALA A 18 5.66 -4.99 0.73
N CYS A 19 6.63 -5.28 -0.13
CA CYS A 19 6.42 -6.11 -1.30
C CYS A 19 6.54 -7.62 -1.04
N THR A 20 7.42 -8.04 -0.10
CA THR A 20 7.75 -9.44 0.12
C THR A 20 7.05 -10.07 1.31
N ARG A 21 6.34 -9.29 2.12
CA ARG A 21 5.67 -9.76 3.33
C ARG A 21 4.29 -9.15 3.48
N ILE A 22 3.43 -9.84 4.19
CA ILE A 22 2.16 -9.29 4.67
C ILE A 22 2.19 -9.19 6.20
N SER A 23 1.36 -8.30 6.76
CA SER A 23 1.28 -8.14 8.21
C SER A 23 0.75 -9.41 8.89
N PRO A 24 1.20 -9.72 10.13
CA PRO A 24 0.80 -10.94 10.83
C PRO A 24 -0.71 -11.06 11.07
N ASP A 25 -1.39 -9.95 11.29
CA ASP A 25 -2.85 -9.89 11.48
C ASP A 25 -3.59 -10.25 10.19
N VAL A 26 -3.16 -9.74 9.02
CA VAL A 26 -3.74 -10.11 7.73
C VAL A 26 -3.50 -11.59 7.43
N LEU A 27 -2.29 -12.12 7.68
CA LEU A 27 -2.00 -13.53 7.50
C LEU A 27 -2.86 -14.42 8.41
N TYR A 28 -3.08 -13.99 9.66
CA TYR A 28 -3.98 -14.66 10.58
C TYR A 28 -5.42 -14.70 10.06
N LEU A 29 -5.92 -13.57 9.55
CA LEU A 29 -7.28 -13.50 8.97
C LEU A 29 -7.42 -14.39 7.73
N MET A 30 -6.41 -14.41 6.84
CA MET A 30 -6.40 -15.30 5.67
C MET A 30 -6.44 -16.79 6.05
N LYS A 31 -5.64 -17.20 7.04
CA LYS A 31 -5.66 -18.58 7.55
C LYS A 31 -7.01 -18.94 8.15
N ASN A 32 -7.61 -18.03 8.92
CA ASN A 32 -8.94 -18.24 9.50
C ASN A 32 -10.04 -18.32 8.43
N ALA A 33 -9.95 -17.50 7.39
CA ALA A 33 -10.88 -17.55 6.27
C ALA A 33 -10.78 -18.92 5.56
N ALA A 34 -9.56 -19.37 5.23
CA ALA A 34 -9.34 -20.68 4.62
C ALA A 34 -9.87 -21.84 5.48
N ALA A 35 -9.71 -21.76 6.80
CA ALA A 35 -10.20 -22.80 7.72
C ALA A 35 -11.73 -22.85 7.81
N LYS A 36 -12.41 -21.71 7.64
CA LYS A 36 -13.88 -21.59 7.74
C LYS A 36 -14.60 -21.73 6.40
N GLU A 37 -13.87 -21.65 5.28
CA GLU A 37 -14.46 -21.71 3.95
C GLU A 37 -15.06 -23.10 3.69
N THR A 38 -16.29 -23.13 3.22
CA THR A 38 -17.06 -24.33 2.93
C THR A 38 -17.08 -24.69 1.45
N ASN A 39 -16.91 -23.70 0.57
CA ASN A 39 -16.75 -23.96 -0.86
C ASN A 39 -15.34 -24.49 -1.14
N ALA A 40 -15.26 -25.69 -1.72
CA ALA A 40 -13.99 -26.40 -1.93
C ALA A 40 -13.01 -25.62 -2.84
N GLU A 41 -13.53 -24.97 -3.87
CA GLU A 41 -12.73 -24.18 -4.82
C GLU A 41 -12.19 -22.90 -4.15
N ALA A 42 -13.05 -22.14 -3.49
CA ALA A 42 -12.66 -20.94 -2.75
C ALA A 42 -11.64 -21.27 -1.64
N LYS A 43 -11.80 -22.38 -0.94
CA LYS A 43 -10.85 -22.87 0.06
C LYS A 43 -9.48 -23.14 -0.56
N THR A 44 -9.43 -23.81 -1.71
CA THR A 44 -8.19 -24.10 -2.43
C THR A 44 -7.46 -22.82 -2.81
N PHE A 45 -8.18 -21.77 -3.27
CA PHE A 45 -7.58 -20.48 -3.56
C PHE A 45 -7.01 -19.81 -2.32
N LEU A 46 -7.76 -19.75 -1.21
CA LEU A 46 -7.29 -19.17 0.05
C LEU A 46 -6.04 -19.89 0.58
N GLU A 47 -6.03 -21.22 0.56
CA GLU A 47 -4.86 -22.01 0.96
C GLU A 47 -3.66 -21.77 0.06
N THR A 48 -3.88 -21.60 -1.24
CA THR A 48 -2.83 -21.26 -2.21
C THR A 48 -2.25 -19.87 -1.94
N MET A 49 -3.10 -18.89 -1.61
CA MET A 49 -2.66 -17.54 -1.22
C MET A 49 -1.79 -17.59 0.05
N VAL A 50 -2.18 -18.35 1.06
CA VAL A 50 -1.39 -18.53 2.29
C VAL A 50 -0.03 -19.19 1.99
N LYS A 51 0.01 -20.19 1.13
CA LYS A 51 1.26 -20.83 0.68
C LYS A 51 2.14 -19.86 -0.11
N ASN A 52 1.54 -19.03 -0.98
CA ASN A 52 2.27 -18.00 -1.73
C ASN A 52 2.96 -16.98 -0.81
N VAL A 53 2.31 -16.56 0.28
CA VAL A 53 2.92 -15.65 1.27
C VAL A 53 4.16 -16.30 1.92
N ALA A 54 4.08 -17.57 2.29
CA ALA A 54 5.22 -18.30 2.86
C ALA A 54 6.37 -18.40 1.85
N LEU A 55 6.07 -18.78 0.61
CA LEU A 55 7.04 -18.90 -0.48
C LEU A 55 7.71 -17.55 -0.80
N ALA A 56 6.93 -16.47 -0.88
CA ALA A 56 7.45 -15.13 -1.11
C ALA A 56 8.46 -14.72 -0.03
N THR A 57 8.13 -15.00 1.23
CA THR A 57 9.03 -14.72 2.37
C THR A 57 10.31 -15.56 2.33
N GLU A 58 10.20 -16.85 1.98
CA GLU A 58 11.31 -17.79 1.93
C GLU A 58 12.27 -17.48 0.76
N THR A 59 11.71 -17.15 -0.40
CA THR A 59 12.49 -16.92 -1.63
C THR A 59 12.86 -15.48 -1.86
N ASP A 60 12.48 -14.58 -0.96
CA ASP A 60 12.68 -13.12 -1.06
C ASP A 60 12.11 -12.54 -2.36
N LYS A 61 10.89 -12.96 -2.72
CA LYS A 61 10.17 -12.49 -3.91
C LYS A 61 8.93 -11.70 -3.54
N PRO A 62 8.43 -10.83 -4.43
CA PRO A 62 7.16 -10.13 -4.19
C PRO A 62 6.00 -11.11 -3.98
N VAL A 63 5.14 -10.81 -3.02
CA VAL A 63 3.91 -11.58 -2.75
C VAL A 63 2.94 -11.49 -3.94
N CYS A 64 2.97 -10.37 -4.65
CA CYS A 64 2.10 -10.09 -5.79
C CYS A 64 2.89 -9.42 -6.91
N GLN A 65 2.49 -9.65 -8.16
CA GLN A 65 3.08 -8.99 -9.34
C GLN A 65 2.56 -7.56 -9.56
N SER A 66 1.54 -7.13 -8.82
CA SER A 66 0.85 -5.86 -9.07
C SER A 66 1.48 -4.61 -8.44
N PRO A 67 2.30 -4.64 -7.36
CA PRO A 67 2.81 -3.43 -6.74
C PRO A 67 3.51 -2.54 -7.76
N GLY A 68 2.97 -1.34 -7.99
CA GLY A 68 3.48 -0.43 -9.01
C GLY A 68 3.21 1.04 -8.70
N PHE A 69 2.45 1.32 -7.64
CA PHE A 69 2.11 2.67 -7.21
C PHE A 69 2.50 2.90 -5.75
N PRO A 70 3.76 3.25 -5.48
CA PRO A 70 4.22 3.49 -4.12
C PRO A 70 3.64 4.78 -3.54
N THR A 71 3.14 4.68 -2.30
CA THR A 71 2.68 5.81 -1.51
C THR A 71 3.46 5.85 -0.20
N VAL A 72 3.91 7.03 0.19
CA VAL A 72 4.71 7.25 1.39
C VAL A 72 4.05 8.31 2.26
N TRP A 73 3.69 7.96 3.48
CA TRP A 73 3.21 8.88 4.49
C TRP A 73 4.35 9.24 5.44
N ILE A 74 4.52 10.52 5.68
CA ILE A 74 5.55 11.04 6.56
C ILE A 74 4.88 11.95 7.57
N ARG A 75 5.02 11.59 8.86
CA ARG A 75 4.54 12.35 9.98
C ARG A 75 5.71 12.77 10.87
N TRP A 76 5.71 14.00 11.34
CA TRP A 76 6.75 14.47 12.25
C TRP A 76 6.20 15.47 13.27
N GLY A 77 6.88 15.57 14.41
CA GLY A 77 6.54 16.49 15.48
C GLY A 77 7.44 17.71 15.56
N GLU A 78 7.16 18.59 16.50
CA GLU A 78 7.85 19.88 16.70
C GLU A 78 9.38 19.75 16.92
N ALA A 79 9.80 18.63 17.54
CA ALA A 79 11.21 18.38 17.83
C ALA A 79 12.08 18.13 16.58
N PHE A 80 11.45 17.93 15.41
CA PHE A 80 12.12 17.54 14.17
C PHE A 80 11.87 18.53 13.06
N GLN A 81 12.89 18.75 12.24
CA GLN A 81 12.78 19.52 11.01
C GLN A 81 13.24 18.66 9.83
N PRO A 82 12.32 18.11 9.03
CA PRO A 82 12.71 17.32 7.87
C PRO A 82 13.27 18.21 6.76
N ASN A 83 14.38 17.78 6.17
CA ASN A 83 14.81 18.30 4.89
C ASN A 83 13.96 17.65 3.79
N LEU A 84 12.83 18.26 3.43
CA LEU A 84 11.86 17.69 2.50
C LEU A 84 12.46 17.40 1.12
N THR A 85 13.36 18.25 0.63
CA THR A 85 14.00 18.02 -0.68
C THR A 85 14.87 16.76 -0.66
N ASN A 86 15.70 16.60 0.35
CA ASN A 86 16.51 15.40 0.53
C ASN A 86 15.63 14.16 0.73
N LEU A 87 14.62 14.27 1.58
CA LEU A 87 13.67 13.20 1.88
C LEU A 87 12.98 12.68 0.60
N MET A 88 12.38 13.56 -0.19
CA MET A 88 11.68 13.20 -1.43
C MET A 88 12.62 12.63 -2.49
N SER A 89 13.84 13.15 -2.59
CA SER A 89 14.88 12.63 -3.49
C SER A 89 15.26 11.19 -3.11
N ASN A 90 15.50 10.93 -1.82
CA ASN A 90 15.87 9.61 -1.34
C ASN A 90 14.72 8.60 -1.47
N ILE A 91 13.48 9.02 -1.26
CA ILE A 91 12.31 8.18 -1.49
C ILE A 91 12.18 7.82 -2.97
N THR A 92 12.30 8.81 -3.86
CA THR A 92 12.27 8.55 -5.31
C THR A 92 13.35 7.56 -5.73
N LYS A 93 14.57 7.75 -5.25
CA LYS A 93 15.69 6.82 -5.49
C LYS A 93 15.38 5.41 -4.98
N SER A 94 14.81 5.29 -3.78
CA SER A 94 14.41 3.98 -3.22
C SER A 94 13.40 3.26 -4.09
N VAL A 95 12.41 3.97 -4.62
CA VAL A 95 11.40 3.42 -5.54
C VAL A 95 12.04 2.96 -6.84
N GLN A 96 12.93 3.76 -7.42
CA GLN A 96 13.65 3.41 -8.65
C GLN A 96 14.50 2.14 -8.47
N GLU A 97 15.26 2.06 -7.37
CA GLU A 97 16.09 0.88 -7.08
C GLU A 97 15.23 -0.36 -6.75
N ALA A 98 14.12 -0.21 -6.01
CA ALA A 98 13.20 -1.31 -5.76
C ALA A 98 12.51 -1.80 -7.04
N THR A 99 12.22 -0.90 -8.00
CA THR A 99 11.70 -1.26 -9.31
C THR A 99 12.73 -2.03 -10.13
N LYS A 100 13.97 -1.54 -10.15
CA LYS A 100 15.09 -2.19 -10.84
C LYS A 100 15.41 -3.57 -10.27
N ALA A 101 15.27 -3.75 -8.97
CA ALA A 101 15.44 -5.03 -8.29
C ALA A 101 14.26 -6.00 -8.51
N GLY A 102 13.15 -5.55 -9.12
CA GLY A 102 11.99 -6.37 -9.44
C GLY A 102 10.96 -6.50 -8.31
N TYR A 103 11.06 -5.71 -7.25
CA TYR A 103 10.07 -5.69 -6.16
C TYR A 103 8.85 -4.85 -6.50
N ILE A 104 9.01 -3.81 -7.30
CA ILE A 104 7.94 -2.93 -7.78
C ILE A 104 7.82 -3.08 -9.30
N ARG A 105 6.59 -3.21 -9.79
CA ARG A 105 6.31 -3.31 -11.22
C ARG A 105 6.45 -1.94 -11.89
N PRO A 106 7.20 -1.79 -13.00
CA PRO A 106 7.32 -0.53 -13.74
C PRO A 106 6.04 -0.26 -14.57
N SER A 107 4.93 0.06 -13.88
CA SER A 107 3.61 0.23 -14.52
C SER A 107 3.17 1.68 -14.67
N ILE A 108 3.97 2.65 -14.18
CA ILE A 108 3.65 4.06 -14.26
C ILE A 108 3.88 4.58 -15.67
N VAL A 109 2.84 5.15 -16.27
CA VAL A 109 2.88 5.72 -17.62
C VAL A 109 2.33 7.15 -17.63
N HIS A 110 2.88 7.99 -18.47
CA HIS A 110 2.34 9.33 -18.68
C HIS A 110 0.94 9.23 -19.31
N PRO A 111 -0.10 9.88 -18.76
CA PRO A 111 -1.49 9.65 -19.17
C PRO A 111 -1.78 10.00 -20.63
N LEU A 112 -1.12 11.00 -21.18
CA LEU A 112 -1.33 11.44 -22.57
C LEU A 112 -0.37 10.76 -23.55
N THR A 113 0.94 10.80 -23.27
CA THR A 113 1.96 10.29 -24.19
C THR A 113 2.18 8.79 -24.09
N ARG A 114 1.68 8.15 -23.04
CA ARG A 114 1.90 6.75 -22.71
C ARG A 114 3.38 6.37 -22.49
N PHE A 115 4.24 7.37 -22.40
CA PHE A 115 5.64 7.13 -22.05
C PHE A 115 5.77 6.49 -20.68
N ASN A 116 6.56 5.44 -20.59
CA ASN A 116 6.89 4.73 -19.34
C ASN A 116 8.38 4.92 -19.04
N PRO A 117 8.77 5.56 -17.93
CA PRO A 117 10.18 5.71 -17.58
C PRO A 117 10.85 4.38 -17.18
N GLY A 118 10.07 3.34 -16.85
CA GLY A 118 10.58 2.02 -16.47
C GLY A 118 11.05 1.90 -15.03
N ASP A 119 10.89 2.94 -14.21
CA ASP A 119 11.44 3.02 -12.85
C ASP A 119 10.40 3.37 -11.77
N SER A 120 9.11 3.33 -12.13
CA SER A 120 7.97 3.68 -11.27
C SER A 120 8.06 5.09 -10.67
N SER A 121 8.72 6.01 -11.33
CA SER A 121 8.78 7.43 -10.97
C SER A 121 8.11 8.30 -12.04
N GLY A 122 7.73 9.51 -11.63
CA GLY A 122 7.12 10.48 -12.53
C GLY A 122 6.53 11.67 -11.80
N ARG A 123 5.79 12.52 -12.51
CA ARG A 123 5.11 13.65 -11.86
C ARG A 123 4.02 13.12 -10.92
N GLY A 124 4.16 13.40 -9.61
CA GLY A 124 3.26 12.94 -8.56
C GLY A 124 3.43 11.46 -8.17
N VAL A 125 4.51 10.80 -8.63
CA VAL A 125 4.86 9.44 -8.24
C VAL A 125 6.34 9.37 -7.87
N PRO A 126 6.71 8.81 -6.73
CA PRO A 126 5.85 8.29 -5.65
C PRO A 126 4.85 9.33 -5.11
N ASN A 127 3.71 8.85 -4.61
CA ASN A 127 2.76 9.73 -3.91
C ASN A 127 3.27 10.00 -2.48
N TYR A 128 3.23 11.28 -2.08
CA TYR A 128 3.67 11.72 -0.76
C TYR A 128 2.51 12.31 0.01
N GLU A 129 2.32 11.88 1.25
CA GLU A 129 1.44 12.52 2.21
C GLU A 129 2.27 13.03 3.40
N LEU A 130 2.38 14.35 3.51
CA LEU A 130 3.18 15.03 4.52
C LEU A 130 2.25 15.57 5.61
N ARG A 131 2.47 15.19 6.87
CA ARG A 131 1.64 15.61 7.99
C ARG A 131 2.48 16.06 9.18
N TYR A 132 2.38 17.35 9.49
CA TYR A 132 2.89 17.87 10.75
C TYR A 132 1.91 17.56 11.88
N GLN A 133 2.43 17.02 12.98
CA GLN A 133 1.67 16.66 14.17
C GLN A 133 2.50 17.05 15.39
N PRO A 134 2.21 18.24 16.03
CA PRO A 134 3.08 18.85 17.05
C PRO A 134 3.48 17.92 18.18
N ASP A 135 2.53 17.13 18.68
CA ASP A 135 2.70 16.26 19.85
C ASP A 135 3.42 14.94 19.54
N LEU A 136 3.81 14.71 18.29
CA LEU A 136 4.49 13.46 17.91
C LEU A 136 5.98 13.51 18.37
N PRO A 137 6.42 12.63 19.28
CA PRO A 137 7.78 12.67 19.80
C PRO A 137 8.82 11.99 18.90
N TYR A 138 8.43 11.55 17.71
CA TYR A 138 9.26 10.86 16.72
C TYR A 138 8.88 11.26 15.30
N VAL A 139 9.61 10.75 14.31
CA VAL A 139 9.22 10.80 12.91
C VAL A 139 8.70 9.43 12.52
N GLU A 140 7.54 9.39 11.90
CA GLU A 140 6.93 8.17 11.40
C GLU A 140 6.95 8.15 9.88
N ILE A 141 7.41 7.04 9.30
CA ILE A 141 7.40 6.81 7.86
C ILE A 141 6.66 5.51 7.60
N ILE A 142 5.58 5.61 6.86
CA ILE A 142 4.78 4.47 6.44
C ILE A 142 4.88 4.36 4.92
N VAL A 143 5.15 3.16 4.43
CA VAL A 143 5.28 2.89 3.00
C VAL A 143 4.26 1.85 2.59
N SER A 144 3.58 2.10 1.49
CA SER A 144 2.67 1.14 0.87
C SER A 144 3.03 0.98 -0.60
N ALA A 145 3.24 -0.25 -1.02
CA ALA A 145 3.43 -0.61 -2.42
C ALA A 145 2.10 -1.14 -2.97
N LYS A 146 1.26 -0.23 -3.48
CA LYS A 146 -0.07 -0.57 -3.99
C LYS A 146 -0.03 -1.12 -5.40
N GLY A 147 -0.92 -2.11 -5.66
CA GLY A 147 -1.19 -2.61 -6.99
C GLY A 147 -2.42 -1.95 -7.59
N CYS A 148 -2.47 -1.87 -8.92
CA CYS A 148 -3.58 -1.22 -9.63
C CYS A 148 -4.92 -1.92 -9.37
N GLY A 149 -4.97 -3.25 -9.22
CA GLY A 149 -6.17 -4.00 -8.91
C GLY A 149 -6.81 -3.60 -7.59
N ALA A 150 -5.99 -3.40 -6.55
CA ALA A 150 -6.46 -2.94 -5.24
C ALA A 150 -7.02 -1.50 -5.24
N GLU A 151 -6.76 -0.71 -6.28
CA GLU A 151 -7.28 0.66 -6.44
C GLU A 151 -8.59 0.71 -7.24
N LEU A 152 -8.97 -0.34 -7.95
CA LEU A 152 -10.20 -0.38 -8.75
C LEU A 152 -11.48 -0.25 -7.92
N PRO A 153 -11.61 -0.89 -6.73
CA PRO A 153 -12.81 -0.80 -5.90
C PRO A 153 -12.91 0.48 -5.06
N ASN A 154 -12.42 1.61 -5.57
CA ASN A 154 -12.56 2.88 -4.88
C ASN A 154 -13.97 3.44 -5.00
N VAL A 155 -14.58 3.77 -3.86
CA VAL A 155 -15.89 4.42 -3.79
C VAL A 155 -15.78 5.72 -3.01
N ALA A 156 -16.24 6.82 -3.60
CA ALA A 156 -16.42 8.10 -2.92
C ALA A 156 -17.91 8.42 -2.84
N LYS A 157 -18.43 8.63 -1.64
CA LYS A 157 -19.82 8.97 -1.41
C LYS A 157 -19.97 9.99 -0.29
N ILE A 158 -20.76 11.02 -0.54
CA ILE A 158 -21.14 11.98 0.51
C ILE A 158 -22.30 11.39 1.30
N LEU A 159 -22.10 11.22 2.60
CA LEU A 159 -23.14 10.79 3.53
C LEU A 159 -23.66 12.02 4.27
N THR A 160 -24.95 12.33 4.06
CA THR A 160 -25.66 13.31 4.88
C THR A 160 -26.05 12.69 6.22
N PRO A 161 -26.43 13.51 7.26
CA PRO A 161 -26.92 12.95 8.53
C PRO A 161 -28.07 11.95 8.34
N ALA A 162 -28.96 12.18 7.37
CA ALA A 162 -30.07 11.28 7.06
C ALA A 162 -29.59 9.95 6.45
N THR A 163 -28.62 9.99 5.53
CA THR A 163 -28.09 8.79 4.87
C THR A 163 -27.03 8.07 5.69
N LEU A 164 -26.40 8.76 6.64
CA LEU A 164 -25.51 8.14 7.62
C LEU A 164 -26.27 7.16 8.54
N GLY A 165 -27.50 7.50 8.87
CA GLY A 165 -28.41 6.68 9.65
C GLY A 165 -28.05 6.57 11.14
N LYS A 166 -28.97 6.02 11.94
CA LYS A 166 -28.72 5.76 13.35
C LYS A 166 -27.60 4.72 13.51
N ASN A 167 -26.71 4.95 14.48
CA ASN A 167 -25.57 4.05 14.76
C ASN A 167 -24.70 3.76 13.54
N TYR A 168 -24.55 4.75 12.65
CA TYR A 168 -23.74 4.64 11.43
C TYR A 168 -24.19 3.51 10.47
N SER A 169 -25.48 3.17 10.47
CA SER A 169 -26.00 2.08 9.65
C SER A 169 -25.76 2.29 8.16
N GLY A 170 -25.88 3.53 7.66
CA GLY A 170 -25.60 3.87 6.28
C GLY A 170 -24.12 3.75 5.91
N LEU A 171 -23.20 4.11 6.83
CA LEU A 171 -21.77 3.90 6.62
C LEU A 171 -21.43 2.40 6.59
N LYS A 172 -21.96 1.62 7.53
CA LYS A 172 -21.77 0.15 7.54
C LYS A 172 -22.25 -0.48 6.24
N LYS A 173 -23.45 -0.07 5.79
CA LYS A 173 -24.00 -0.54 4.51
C LYS A 173 -23.09 -0.16 3.34
N LEU A 174 -22.60 1.07 3.27
CA LEU A 174 -21.70 1.52 2.21
C LEU A 174 -20.43 0.65 2.15
N VAL A 175 -19.81 0.36 3.30
CA VAL A 175 -18.62 -0.49 3.37
C VAL A 175 -18.94 -1.90 2.87
N LEU A 176 -20.01 -2.50 3.36
CA LEU A 176 -20.41 -3.85 2.94
C LEU A 176 -20.76 -3.91 1.45
N ASP A 177 -21.55 -2.96 0.95
CA ASP A 177 -21.93 -2.90 -0.47
C ASP A 177 -20.68 -2.72 -1.37
N THR A 178 -19.71 -1.92 -0.92
CA THR A 178 -18.45 -1.72 -1.66
C THR A 178 -17.65 -3.01 -1.73
N ILE A 179 -17.48 -3.72 -0.62
CA ILE A 179 -16.73 -4.98 -0.57
C ILE A 179 -17.42 -6.06 -1.41
N THR A 180 -18.73 -6.23 -1.23
CA THR A 180 -19.50 -7.28 -1.93
C THR A 180 -19.74 -6.96 -3.40
N GLY A 181 -19.85 -5.68 -3.76
CA GLY A 181 -20.04 -5.24 -5.14
C GLY A 181 -18.79 -5.36 -6.02
N ASN A 182 -17.62 -5.53 -5.42
CA ASN A 182 -16.34 -5.65 -6.12
C ASN A 182 -15.88 -7.11 -6.29
N ASN A 183 -16.76 -8.07 -6.06
CA ASN A 183 -16.49 -9.49 -6.27
C ASN A 183 -16.02 -9.74 -7.71
N GLY A 184 -14.82 -10.29 -7.86
CA GLY A 184 -14.25 -10.65 -9.17
C GLY A 184 -13.32 -9.62 -9.79
N PHE A 185 -13.09 -8.45 -9.19
CA PHE A 185 -11.99 -7.58 -9.60
C PHE A 185 -10.66 -8.11 -9.10
N MET A 186 -9.65 -8.13 -9.97
CA MET A 186 -8.31 -8.51 -9.57
C MET A 186 -7.79 -7.58 -8.46
N GLY A 187 -7.37 -8.15 -7.34
CA GLY A 187 -6.85 -7.42 -6.20
C GLY A 187 -7.90 -6.84 -5.25
N ALA A 188 -9.18 -7.19 -5.43
CA ALA A 188 -10.25 -6.83 -4.51
C ALA A 188 -10.34 -7.81 -3.34
#